data_d866dd805d4785fa993e24495e41d25f
#
_entry.id   d866dd805d4785fa993e24495e41d25f
#
_cell.length_a   1.000
_cell.length_b   1.000
_cell.length_c   1.000
_cell.angle_alpha   90.00
_cell.angle_beta   90.00
_cell.angle_gamma   90.00
#
_symmetry.space_group_name_H-M   'P 1'
#
loop_
_entity.id
_entity.type
_entity.pdbx_description
1 polymer ?
#
loop_
_entity_poly.entity_id
_entity_poly.type
_entity_poly.pdbx_seq_one_letter_code
_entity_poly.pdbx_strand_id
1 'polypeptide(L)'
;MKILHVAHFFYPCLSAGGVVNASYQIASKQSKDNDVKVISSDSCKERLKFPNGRYDVDVRGIKVDYFRNISNRFKLATMLDTPLFAPFKIRKDIKKYEIVHIHEHRQTLAVIVSYFARRNNIPYIVQAHGSVLPFFQKEGLKNLFDKVFGFRILRNASCVFALTEVEKEQYLKMGVEEDKIEIVPLGINLEEYENLPSYGRFRSKFNVGSDEKLILFIGRIHEIKGLDLLIDTFNDLIHNGNDGSIKLAIVGPDDGYLSKLDEKIKECSIEDNVIVTGPLYNEEKHEALVDCDLFVMPSKYESFTTSGLEAMACSKPLVLTKNNHIHDWVDGNVGMACEDNKDSLREAIEKVLFDEKLSQTFGENGKKLINEKYNWDIINKQILEIYKNFI
;
A
#
# COMPACT_ATOMS: atom_id res chain seq x y z
N MET A 1 26.88 3.17 1.43
CA MET A 1 26.50 3.31 -0.01
C MET A 1 25.90 4.68 -0.26
N LYS A 2 26.01 5.18 -1.49
CA LYS A 2 25.32 6.41 -1.94
C LYS A 2 24.12 6.03 -2.79
N ILE A 3 22.93 6.19 -2.25
CA ILE A 3 21.68 5.69 -2.81
C ILE A 3 20.81 6.85 -3.27
N LEU A 4 20.27 6.76 -4.48
CA LEU A 4 19.29 7.70 -4.99
C LEU A 4 17.92 7.03 -5.09
N HIS A 5 16.94 7.49 -4.33
CA HIS A 5 15.53 7.11 -4.52
C HIS A 5 14.84 8.07 -5.47
N VAL A 6 13.99 7.51 -6.33
CA VAL A 6 13.17 8.26 -7.28
C VAL A 6 11.71 7.90 -7.01
N ALA A 7 10.96 8.83 -6.48
CA ALA A 7 9.56 8.63 -6.14
C ALA A 7 8.69 9.73 -6.77
N HIS A 8 7.64 9.33 -7.49
CA HIS A 8 6.69 10.28 -8.08
C HIS A 8 6.03 11.16 -7.02
N PHE A 9 5.58 10.51 -5.96
CA PHE A 9 5.08 11.13 -4.75
C PHE A 9 5.97 10.75 -3.58
N PHE A 10 6.27 11.72 -2.75
CA PHE A 10 7.01 11.50 -1.52
C PHE A 10 6.41 12.32 -0.38
N TYR A 11 6.76 12.01 0.88
CA TYR A 11 6.29 12.76 2.03
C TYR A 11 6.55 14.27 1.86
N PRO A 12 5.59 15.19 2.13
CA PRO A 12 4.35 14.99 2.88
C PRO A 12 3.10 14.67 2.02
N CYS A 13 3.21 14.20 0.80
CA CYS A 13 2.08 13.90 -0.08
C CYS A 13 1.36 12.60 0.31
N LEU A 14 0.75 12.54 1.48
CA LEU A 14 0.08 11.34 2.01
C LEU A 14 -1.15 10.89 1.20
N SER A 15 -1.75 11.79 0.43
CA SER A 15 -2.92 11.48 -0.41
C SER A 15 -2.63 10.45 -1.52
N ALA A 16 -1.37 10.16 -1.82
CA ALA A 16 -0.97 9.12 -2.78
C ALA A 16 -0.86 7.71 -2.15
N GLY A 17 -1.18 7.56 -0.86
CA GLY A 17 -1.38 6.27 -0.22
C GLY A 17 -0.13 5.45 0.06
N GLY A 18 -0.25 4.11 -0.07
CA GLY A 18 0.76 3.15 0.38
C GLY A 18 2.15 3.31 -0.25
N VAL A 19 2.24 3.75 -1.51
CA VAL A 19 3.53 3.94 -2.20
C VAL A 19 4.39 5.01 -1.51
N VAL A 20 3.77 6.10 -1.04
CA VAL A 20 4.49 7.17 -0.31
C VAL A 20 5.03 6.64 1.01
N ASN A 21 4.21 5.87 1.74
CA ASN A 21 4.66 5.26 2.98
C ASN A 21 5.80 4.28 2.74
N ALA A 22 5.67 3.38 1.77
CA ALA A 22 6.69 2.39 1.44
C ALA A 22 8.03 3.05 1.04
N SER A 23 8.01 4.01 0.10
CA SER A 23 9.21 4.71 -0.34
C SER A 23 9.86 5.51 0.78
N TYR A 24 9.06 6.12 1.67
CA TYR A 24 9.56 6.83 2.84
C TYR A 24 10.21 5.86 3.84
N GLN A 25 9.56 4.75 4.19
CA GLN A 25 10.10 3.77 5.14
C GLN A 25 11.41 3.16 4.65
N ILE A 26 11.48 2.79 3.38
CA ILE A 26 12.72 2.27 2.77
C ILE A 26 13.83 3.33 2.85
N ALA A 27 13.58 4.54 2.37
CA ALA A 27 14.59 5.62 2.39
C ALA A 27 15.00 5.99 3.82
N SER A 28 14.07 6.04 4.77
CA SER A 28 14.31 6.36 6.18
C SER A 28 15.19 5.31 6.86
N LYS A 29 14.87 4.02 6.70
CA LYS A 29 15.68 2.95 7.29
C LYS A 29 17.08 2.92 6.68
N GLN A 30 17.21 3.16 5.37
CA GLN A 30 18.51 3.19 4.69
C GLN A 30 19.36 4.41 5.08
N SER A 31 18.74 5.56 5.33
CA SER A 31 19.46 6.78 5.69
C SER A 31 20.19 6.71 7.03
N LYS A 32 19.91 5.70 7.87
CA LYS A 32 20.62 5.50 9.15
C LYS A 32 22.11 5.19 8.93
N ASP A 33 22.42 4.39 7.89
CA ASP A 33 23.77 3.88 7.66
C ASP A 33 24.32 4.21 6.27
N ASN A 34 23.57 4.92 5.43
CA ASN A 34 23.95 5.23 4.05
C ASN A 34 23.69 6.71 3.72
N ASP A 35 24.39 7.21 2.70
CA ASP A 35 24.11 8.54 2.11
C ASP A 35 22.93 8.43 1.15
N VAL A 36 21.74 8.69 1.66
CA VAL A 36 20.48 8.57 0.92
C VAL A 36 19.99 9.93 0.48
N LYS A 37 19.60 10.01 -0.77
CA LYS A 37 18.88 11.15 -1.33
C LYS A 37 17.62 10.69 -2.05
N VAL A 38 16.57 11.49 -1.93
CA VAL A 38 15.32 11.27 -2.66
C VAL A 38 15.13 12.39 -3.68
N ILE A 39 14.66 12.06 -4.86
CA ILE A 39 14.12 13.02 -5.82
C ILE A 39 12.65 12.74 -6.06
N SER A 40 11.85 13.81 -6.08
CA SER A 40 10.41 13.74 -6.26
C SER A 40 9.89 14.97 -7.03
N SER A 41 8.59 14.97 -7.30
CA SER A 41 7.88 16.12 -7.85
C SER A 41 7.12 16.88 -6.75
N ASP A 42 6.92 18.19 -6.90
CA ASP A 42 6.03 18.96 -6.02
C ASP A 42 4.54 18.69 -6.28
N SER A 43 4.25 17.78 -7.16
CA SER A 43 2.93 17.42 -7.62
C SER A 43 2.25 16.50 -6.62
N CYS A 44 1.15 16.95 -6.03
CA CYS A 44 0.30 16.20 -5.13
C CYS A 44 -1.17 16.48 -5.50
N LYS A 45 -2.18 16.01 -4.74
CA LYS A 45 -3.58 16.41 -4.95
C LYS A 45 -3.68 17.94 -4.97
N GLU A 46 -3.05 18.60 -4.00
CA GLU A 46 -2.66 19.99 -4.07
C GLU A 46 -1.15 20.10 -4.23
N ARG A 47 -0.67 21.12 -4.97
CA ARG A 47 0.75 21.33 -5.15
C ARG A 47 1.44 21.54 -3.80
N LEU A 48 2.52 20.83 -3.55
CA LEU A 48 3.30 21.02 -2.33
C LEU A 48 3.91 22.44 -2.32
N LYS A 49 3.82 23.09 -1.18
CA LYS A 49 4.41 24.41 -0.96
C LYS A 49 5.54 24.27 0.05
N PHE A 50 6.74 24.73 -0.33
CA PHE A 50 7.90 24.67 0.55
C PHE A 50 8.25 26.06 1.10
N PRO A 51 8.67 26.17 2.37
CA PRO A 51 9.12 27.43 2.95
C PRO A 51 10.21 28.05 2.11
N ASN A 52 10.16 29.38 1.94
CA ASN A 52 11.15 30.17 1.18
C ASN A 52 11.36 29.75 -0.30
N GLY A 53 10.42 29.00 -0.88
CA GLY A 53 10.52 28.54 -2.27
C GLY A 53 11.67 27.57 -2.54
N ARG A 54 12.27 26.99 -1.52
CA ARG A 54 13.32 25.99 -1.64
C ARG A 54 12.74 24.63 -1.92
N TYR A 55 13.31 23.94 -2.90
CA TYR A 55 12.89 22.62 -3.33
C TYR A 55 13.88 21.51 -2.90
N ASP A 56 15.00 21.87 -2.28
CA ASP A 56 15.93 20.99 -1.56
C ASP A 56 15.61 21.10 -0.06
N VAL A 57 14.98 20.09 0.50
CA VAL A 57 14.48 20.12 1.87
C VAL A 57 14.90 18.85 2.62
N ASP A 58 15.02 19.00 3.92
CA ASP A 58 15.11 17.85 4.82
C ASP A 58 13.70 17.41 5.21
N VAL A 59 13.41 16.13 5.01
CA VAL A 59 12.16 15.50 5.40
C VAL A 59 12.46 14.44 6.44
N ARG A 60 12.36 14.80 7.70
CA ARG A 60 12.60 13.88 8.82
C ARG A 60 13.97 13.19 8.75
N GLY A 61 15.03 13.95 8.46
CA GLY A 61 16.41 13.45 8.34
C GLY A 61 16.79 12.92 6.94
N ILE A 62 15.89 12.94 5.98
CA ILE A 62 16.14 12.52 4.59
C ILE A 62 16.28 13.75 3.70
N LYS A 63 17.37 13.84 2.94
CA LYS A 63 17.56 14.90 1.93
C LYS A 63 16.69 14.65 0.71
N VAL A 64 15.79 15.56 0.40
CA VAL A 64 14.85 15.44 -0.72
C VAL A 64 14.98 16.63 -1.67
N ASP A 65 15.15 16.35 -2.98
CA ASP A 65 15.03 17.37 -4.02
C ASP A 65 13.66 17.23 -4.70
N TYR A 66 12.78 18.21 -4.49
CA TYR A 66 11.54 18.29 -5.24
C TYR A 66 11.76 19.07 -6.54
N PHE A 67 11.25 18.54 -7.63
CA PHE A 67 11.21 19.25 -8.90
C PHE A 67 9.85 19.92 -9.08
N ARG A 68 9.88 21.20 -9.46
CA ARG A 68 8.67 21.93 -9.75
C ARG A 68 7.96 21.34 -10.97
N ASN A 69 6.73 20.92 -10.81
CA ASN A 69 5.89 20.48 -11.91
C ASN A 69 5.35 21.69 -12.68
N ILE A 70 5.49 21.73 -14.01
CA ILE A 70 5.03 22.85 -14.81
C ILE A 70 3.52 22.99 -14.77
N SER A 71 2.78 21.87 -14.95
CA SER A 71 1.33 21.89 -15.04
C SER A 71 0.66 20.70 -14.34
N ASN A 72 -0.08 20.99 -13.27
CA ASN A 72 -0.92 19.98 -12.62
C ASN A 72 -2.14 19.60 -13.49
N ARG A 73 -2.65 20.50 -14.33
CA ARG A 73 -3.73 20.18 -15.28
C ARG A 73 -3.27 19.15 -16.31
N PHE A 74 -2.04 19.32 -16.85
CA PHE A 74 -1.46 18.33 -17.76
C PHE A 74 -1.29 16.97 -17.06
N LYS A 75 -0.81 16.95 -15.82
CA LYS A 75 -0.71 15.74 -15.02
C LYS A 75 -2.07 15.06 -14.84
N LEU A 76 -3.10 15.81 -14.47
CA LEU A 76 -4.46 15.24 -14.30
C LEU A 76 -4.99 14.63 -15.60
N ALA A 77 -4.66 15.22 -16.76
CA ALA A 77 -5.06 14.69 -18.05
C ALA A 77 -4.26 13.44 -18.48
N THR A 78 -2.95 13.43 -18.26
CA THR A 78 -2.02 12.43 -18.82
C THR A 78 -1.44 11.46 -17.80
N MET A 79 -1.57 11.74 -16.49
CA MET A 79 -0.88 11.10 -15.36
C MET A 79 0.65 11.31 -15.36
N LEU A 80 1.18 12.15 -16.25
CA LEU A 80 2.62 12.44 -16.34
C LEU A 80 2.96 13.79 -15.75
N ASP A 81 4.00 13.82 -14.93
CA ASP A 81 4.61 15.07 -14.47
C ASP A 81 5.44 15.72 -15.55
N THR A 82 5.63 17.03 -15.39
CA THR A 82 6.56 17.83 -16.20
C THR A 82 7.58 18.48 -15.27
N PRO A 83 8.53 17.70 -14.69
CA PRO A 83 9.47 18.20 -13.69
C PRO A 83 10.49 19.16 -14.31
N LEU A 84 10.36 20.44 -13.97
CA LEU A 84 11.21 21.51 -14.53
C LEU A 84 12.66 21.32 -14.12
N PHE A 85 13.58 21.46 -15.06
CA PHE A 85 15.04 21.33 -14.87
C PHE A 85 15.55 19.95 -14.39
N ALA A 86 14.66 18.96 -14.18
CA ALA A 86 15.08 17.63 -13.76
C ALA A 86 16.15 16.99 -14.67
N PRO A 87 16.03 17.03 -16.03
CA PRO A 87 17.03 16.43 -16.89
C PRO A 87 18.44 17.01 -16.69
N PHE A 88 18.53 18.33 -16.50
CA PHE A 88 19.83 19.00 -16.32
C PHE A 88 20.48 18.66 -14.98
N LYS A 89 19.71 18.68 -13.90
CA LYS A 89 20.19 18.34 -12.55
C LYS A 89 20.56 16.87 -12.47
N ILE A 90 19.70 15.97 -12.92
CA ILE A 90 19.95 14.53 -12.90
C ILE A 90 21.18 14.17 -13.73
N ARG A 91 21.33 14.71 -14.96
CA ARG A 91 22.53 14.51 -15.79
C ARG A 91 23.82 14.86 -15.05
N LYS A 92 23.81 15.95 -14.26
CA LYS A 92 24.98 16.41 -13.49
C LYS A 92 25.25 15.52 -12.28
N ASP A 93 24.18 15.14 -11.55
CA ASP A 93 24.30 14.58 -10.21
C ASP A 93 24.28 13.04 -10.18
N ILE A 94 23.77 12.38 -11.23
CA ILE A 94 23.57 10.92 -11.23
C ILE A 94 24.86 10.14 -10.92
N LYS A 95 26.00 10.61 -11.39
CA LYS A 95 27.33 9.98 -11.18
C LYS A 95 27.81 9.99 -9.72
N LYS A 96 27.10 10.69 -8.83
CA LYS A 96 27.43 10.74 -7.41
C LYS A 96 26.93 9.51 -6.65
N TYR A 97 26.01 8.75 -7.27
CA TYR A 97 25.33 7.62 -6.65
C TYR A 97 25.88 6.31 -7.18
N GLU A 98 25.91 5.32 -6.28
CA GLU A 98 26.35 3.96 -6.58
C GLU A 98 25.19 3.12 -7.12
N ILE A 99 23.96 3.42 -6.64
CA ILE A 99 22.75 2.72 -7.06
C ILE A 99 21.54 3.67 -7.05
N VAL A 100 20.56 3.35 -7.90
CA VAL A 100 19.29 4.06 -8.00
C VAL A 100 18.12 3.12 -7.72
N HIS A 101 17.16 3.54 -6.89
CA HIS A 101 15.91 2.82 -6.67
C HIS A 101 14.72 3.66 -7.16
N ILE A 102 14.01 3.18 -8.17
CA ILE A 102 12.87 3.84 -8.78
C ILE A 102 11.58 3.22 -8.24
N HIS A 103 10.77 4.02 -7.54
CA HIS A 103 9.45 3.66 -7.07
C HIS A 103 8.41 4.07 -8.13
N GLU A 104 7.73 3.09 -8.71
CA GLU A 104 6.84 3.20 -9.87
C GLU A 104 7.55 3.59 -11.17
N HIS A 105 7.31 2.84 -12.24
CA HIS A 105 7.98 3.06 -13.52
C HIS A 105 7.25 4.05 -14.45
N ARG A 106 5.90 4.24 -14.27
CA ARG A 106 5.10 5.11 -15.14
C ARG A 106 5.13 6.57 -14.69
N GLN A 107 6.32 7.14 -14.63
CA GLN A 107 6.55 8.54 -14.26
C GLN A 107 7.68 9.17 -15.09
N THR A 108 7.62 10.47 -15.32
CA THR A 108 8.62 11.19 -16.12
C THR A 108 10.01 11.13 -15.47
N LEU A 109 10.10 11.21 -14.14
CA LEU A 109 11.39 11.08 -13.44
C LEU A 109 12.02 9.71 -13.66
N ALA A 110 11.24 8.62 -13.73
CA ALA A 110 11.75 7.28 -14.02
C ALA A 110 12.36 7.21 -15.42
N VAL A 111 11.73 7.83 -16.43
CA VAL A 111 12.26 7.92 -17.80
C VAL A 111 13.60 8.64 -17.80
N ILE A 112 13.68 9.83 -17.17
CA ILE A 112 14.88 10.65 -17.15
C ILE A 112 16.03 9.94 -16.42
N VAL A 113 15.71 9.40 -15.23
CA VAL A 113 16.73 8.77 -14.37
C VAL A 113 17.24 7.47 -14.98
N SER A 114 16.37 6.59 -15.45
CA SER A 114 16.79 5.32 -16.09
C SER A 114 17.65 5.58 -17.34
N TYR A 115 17.34 6.63 -18.12
CA TYR A 115 18.16 7.03 -19.25
C TYR A 115 19.58 7.43 -18.83
N PHE A 116 19.71 8.32 -17.82
CA PHE A 116 21.03 8.78 -17.39
C PHE A 116 21.79 7.73 -16.57
N ALA A 117 21.12 6.90 -15.79
CA ALA A 117 21.72 5.78 -15.07
C ALA A 117 22.41 4.82 -16.06
N ARG A 118 21.67 4.37 -17.08
CA ARG A 118 22.22 3.50 -18.14
C ARG A 118 23.39 4.13 -18.88
N ARG A 119 23.27 5.42 -19.23
CA ARG A 119 24.35 6.12 -19.96
C ARG A 119 25.64 6.24 -19.15
N ASN A 120 25.56 6.16 -17.83
CA ASN A 120 26.71 6.28 -16.94
C ASN A 120 27.05 4.95 -16.25
N ASN A 121 26.47 3.81 -16.68
CA ASN A 121 26.66 2.47 -16.12
C ASN A 121 26.36 2.40 -14.61
N ILE A 122 25.35 3.14 -14.15
CA ILE A 122 24.89 3.09 -12.76
C ILE A 122 23.72 2.11 -12.70
N PRO A 123 23.81 1.09 -11.85
CA PRO A 123 22.73 0.13 -11.69
C PRO A 123 21.46 0.82 -11.14
N TYR A 124 20.30 0.40 -11.66
CA TYR A 124 19.05 0.86 -11.12
C TYR A 124 18.05 -0.29 -10.94
N ILE A 125 17.29 -0.16 -9.88
CA ILE A 125 16.25 -1.09 -9.48
C ILE A 125 14.90 -0.42 -9.66
N VAL A 126 13.87 -1.17 -10.03
CA VAL A 126 12.50 -0.69 -10.14
C VAL A 126 11.58 -1.49 -9.24
N GLN A 127 10.78 -0.80 -8.43
CA GLN A 127 9.70 -1.38 -7.63
C GLN A 127 8.38 -0.71 -8.04
N ALA A 128 7.47 -1.48 -8.64
CA ALA A 128 6.23 -0.94 -9.21
C ALA A 128 5.09 -0.79 -8.21
N HIS A 129 5.19 -1.38 -7.02
CA HIS A 129 4.19 -1.29 -5.94
C HIS A 129 2.76 -1.67 -6.38
N GLY A 130 2.62 -2.76 -7.13
CA GLY A 130 1.33 -3.23 -7.61
C GLY A 130 0.85 -2.60 -8.91
N SER A 131 1.67 -1.75 -9.54
CA SER A 131 1.31 -1.04 -10.77
C SER A 131 2.03 -1.54 -12.03
N VAL A 132 2.46 -2.82 -12.06
CA VAL A 132 3.21 -3.39 -13.20
C VAL A 132 2.39 -3.42 -14.49
N LEU A 133 1.16 -3.92 -14.43
CA LEU A 133 0.27 -3.92 -15.58
C LEU A 133 -0.65 -2.68 -15.62
N PRO A 134 -1.12 -2.26 -16.79
CA PRO A 134 -1.99 -1.10 -16.94
C PRO A 134 -3.45 -1.46 -16.58
N PHE A 135 -3.73 -1.65 -15.29
CA PHE A 135 -5.09 -1.87 -14.80
C PHE A 135 -5.85 -0.56 -14.58
N PHE A 136 -7.19 -0.63 -14.69
CA PHE A 136 -8.13 0.44 -14.40
C PHE A 136 -7.93 1.70 -15.23
N GLN A 137 -8.20 2.86 -14.63
CA GLN A 137 -8.27 4.15 -15.30
C GLN A 137 -7.13 4.40 -16.32
N LYS A 138 -7.51 4.96 -17.50
CA LYS A 138 -6.59 5.40 -18.55
C LYS A 138 -5.66 4.30 -19.11
N GLU A 139 -6.16 3.08 -19.24
CA GLU A 139 -5.40 1.94 -19.75
C GLU A 139 -4.71 2.22 -21.10
N GLY A 140 -5.40 2.90 -22.03
CA GLY A 140 -4.83 3.27 -23.32
C GLY A 140 -3.57 4.15 -23.21
N LEU A 141 -3.58 5.14 -22.28
CA LEU A 141 -2.43 6.00 -22.05
C LEU A 141 -1.29 5.25 -21.35
N LYS A 142 -1.61 4.36 -20.41
CA LYS A 142 -0.61 3.50 -19.75
C LYS A 142 0.03 2.55 -20.75
N ASN A 143 -0.77 1.92 -21.62
CA ASN A 143 -0.26 1.05 -22.69
C ASN A 143 0.63 1.80 -23.68
N LEU A 144 0.27 3.04 -24.05
CA LEU A 144 1.11 3.86 -24.90
C LEU A 144 2.43 4.22 -24.22
N PHE A 145 2.37 4.61 -22.92
CA PHE A 145 3.58 4.88 -22.14
C PHE A 145 4.49 3.66 -22.07
N ASP A 146 3.92 2.48 -21.83
CA ASP A 146 4.67 1.23 -21.73
C ASP A 146 5.35 0.87 -23.05
N LYS A 147 4.68 1.04 -24.18
CA LYS A 147 5.28 0.81 -25.51
C LYS A 147 6.45 1.74 -25.78
N VAL A 148 6.37 3.00 -25.35
CA VAL A 148 7.41 4.00 -25.63
C VAL A 148 8.56 3.96 -24.62
N PHE A 149 8.23 3.80 -23.33
CA PHE A 149 9.18 3.92 -22.22
C PHE A 149 9.17 2.74 -21.25
N GLY A 150 8.00 2.27 -20.83
CA GLY A 150 7.82 1.34 -19.72
C GLY A 150 8.58 0.03 -19.93
N PHE A 151 8.40 -0.65 -21.07
CA PHE A 151 9.13 -1.87 -21.39
C PHE A 151 10.65 -1.67 -21.34
N ARG A 152 11.13 -0.52 -21.83
CA ARG A 152 12.55 -0.23 -21.83
C ARG A 152 13.09 0.03 -20.43
N ILE A 153 12.32 0.71 -19.58
CA ILE A 153 12.69 0.96 -18.17
C ILE A 153 12.80 -0.37 -17.42
N LEU A 154 11.79 -1.22 -17.53
CA LEU A 154 11.73 -2.49 -16.79
C LEU A 154 12.79 -3.50 -17.25
N ARG A 155 12.90 -3.75 -18.56
CA ARG A 155 13.83 -4.75 -19.13
C ARG A 155 15.30 -4.41 -18.96
N ASN A 156 15.65 -3.11 -18.89
CA ASN A 156 17.03 -2.67 -18.68
C ASN A 156 17.35 -2.35 -17.22
N ALA A 157 16.43 -2.57 -16.31
CA ALA A 157 16.74 -2.53 -14.87
C ALA A 157 17.75 -3.62 -14.53
N SER A 158 18.64 -3.35 -13.59
CA SER A 158 19.56 -4.35 -13.04
C SER A 158 18.77 -5.40 -12.27
N CYS A 159 17.69 -4.97 -11.59
CA CYS A 159 16.75 -5.82 -10.88
C CYS A 159 15.39 -5.12 -10.81
N VAL A 160 14.30 -5.88 -10.68
CA VAL A 160 12.98 -5.37 -10.34
C VAL A 160 12.47 -6.05 -9.06
N PHE A 161 11.80 -5.29 -8.20
CA PHE A 161 11.20 -5.82 -6.98
C PHE A 161 9.71 -6.06 -7.18
N ALA A 162 9.30 -7.31 -7.03
CA ALA A 162 7.92 -7.73 -6.99
C ALA A 162 7.45 -7.88 -5.54
N LEU A 163 6.26 -7.44 -5.21
CA LEU A 163 5.68 -7.57 -3.87
C LEU A 163 5.23 -9.00 -3.59
N THR A 164 4.82 -9.74 -4.63
CA THR A 164 4.24 -11.08 -4.56
C THR A 164 4.60 -11.89 -5.80
N GLU A 165 4.34 -13.21 -5.78
CA GLU A 165 4.49 -14.06 -6.96
C GLU A 165 3.58 -13.59 -8.12
N VAL A 166 2.38 -13.10 -7.83
CA VAL A 166 1.48 -12.55 -8.86
C VAL A 166 2.12 -11.33 -9.54
N GLU A 167 2.77 -10.45 -8.80
CA GLU A 167 3.47 -9.29 -9.38
C GLU A 167 4.72 -9.73 -10.17
N LYS A 168 5.42 -10.79 -9.73
CA LYS A 168 6.50 -11.43 -10.51
C LYS A 168 5.98 -11.87 -11.89
N GLU A 169 4.85 -12.57 -11.94
CA GLU A 169 4.21 -12.97 -13.19
C GLU A 169 3.85 -11.77 -14.10
N GLN A 170 3.47 -10.65 -13.49
CA GLN A 170 3.21 -9.43 -14.24
C GLN A 170 4.49 -8.86 -14.87
N TYR A 171 5.62 -8.88 -14.16
CA TYR A 171 6.91 -8.47 -14.72
C TYR A 171 7.37 -9.38 -15.87
N LEU A 172 7.18 -10.70 -15.76
CA LEU A 172 7.44 -11.64 -16.84
C LEU A 172 6.62 -11.30 -18.10
N LYS A 173 5.33 -10.97 -17.95
CA LYS A 173 4.46 -10.50 -19.05
C LYS A 173 4.94 -9.19 -19.66
N MET A 174 5.61 -8.33 -18.89
CA MET A 174 6.26 -7.11 -19.41
C MET A 174 7.63 -7.40 -20.06
N GLY A 175 8.05 -8.66 -20.09
CA GLY A 175 9.27 -9.14 -20.73
C GLY A 175 10.53 -8.84 -19.92
N VAL A 176 10.43 -8.78 -18.60
CA VAL A 176 11.58 -8.79 -17.70
C VAL A 176 12.07 -10.23 -17.59
N GLU A 177 13.38 -10.42 -17.62
CA GLU A 177 14.02 -11.73 -17.43
C GLU A 177 13.84 -12.21 -15.99
N GLU A 178 13.57 -13.49 -15.79
CA GLU A 178 13.21 -14.05 -14.48
C GLU A 178 14.33 -13.87 -13.44
N ASP A 179 15.57 -13.99 -13.84
CA ASP A 179 16.77 -13.82 -13.01
C ASP A 179 16.99 -12.36 -12.51
N LYS A 180 16.22 -11.41 -13.06
CA LYS A 180 16.20 -10.01 -12.61
C LYS A 180 15.06 -9.69 -11.67
N ILE A 181 14.20 -10.65 -11.32
CA ILE A 181 13.02 -10.41 -10.49
C ILE A 181 13.24 -10.96 -9.09
N GLU A 182 13.24 -10.08 -8.10
CA GLU A 182 13.33 -10.44 -6.70
C GLU A 182 12.00 -10.17 -5.98
N ILE A 183 11.57 -11.11 -5.12
CA ILE A 183 10.38 -10.90 -4.30
C ILE A 183 10.78 -10.11 -3.06
N VAL A 184 10.33 -8.87 -2.99
CA VAL A 184 10.56 -7.94 -1.89
C VAL A 184 9.22 -7.35 -1.45
N PRO A 185 8.58 -7.93 -0.41
CA PRO A 185 7.27 -7.50 0.05
C PRO A 185 7.31 -6.13 0.73
N LEU A 186 6.15 -5.61 1.12
CA LEU A 186 6.06 -4.46 2.02
C LEU A 186 6.11 -4.91 3.48
N GLY A 187 6.51 -4.00 4.35
CA GLY A 187 6.55 -4.21 5.78
C GLY A 187 5.81 -3.13 6.56
N ILE A 188 5.81 -3.29 7.85
CA ILE A 188 5.35 -2.27 8.81
C ILE A 188 6.49 -1.85 9.74
N ASN A 189 6.35 -0.69 10.37
CA ASN A 189 7.27 -0.23 11.41
C ASN A 189 6.83 -0.82 12.75
N LEU A 190 7.57 -1.78 13.30
CA LEU A 190 7.22 -2.45 14.55
C LEU A 190 7.12 -1.48 15.73
N GLU A 191 7.94 -0.43 15.76
CA GLU A 191 7.95 0.57 16.81
C GLU A 191 6.56 1.22 17.02
N GLU A 192 5.76 1.33 15.97
CA GLU A 192 4.40 1.88 16.01
C GLU A 192 3.41 0.95 16.73
N TYR A 193 3.74 -0.34 16.90
CA TYR A 193 2.88 -1.39 17.47
C TYR A 193 3.39 -1.93 18.82
N GLU A 194 4.46 -1.34 19.39
CA GLU A 194 4.98 -1.72 20.71
C GLU A 194 4.09 -1.25 21.87
N ASN A 195 3.50 -0.05 21.73
CA ASN A 195 2.67 0.58 22.74
C ASN A 195 1.25 0.83 22.20
N LEU A 196 0.49 -0.25 22.07
CA LEU A 196 -0.88 -0.17 21.62
C LEU A 196 -1.82 0.42 22.67
N PRO A 197 -2.89 1.12 22.26
CA PRO A 197 -3.91 1.61 23.18
C PRO A 197 -4.61 0.45 23.92
N SER A 198 -5.20 0.77 25.06
CA SER A 198 -6.01 -0.21 25.80
C SER A 198 -7.28 -0.58 25.02
N TYR A 199 -7.68 -1.84 25.12
CA TYR A 199 -8.93 -2.33 24.57
C TYR A 199 -10.14 -1.53 25.08
N GLY A 200 -11.13 -1.31 24.21
CA GLY A 200 -12.41 -0.69 24.53
C GLY A 200 -12.51 0.79 24.15
N ARG A 201 -11.43 1.44 23.70
CA ARG A 201 -11.47 2.87 23.37
C ARG A 201 -12.29 3.17 22.13
N PHE A 202 -12.07 2.44 21.03
CA PHE A 202 -12.89 2.57 19.82
C PHE A 202 -14.34 2.17 20.09
N ARG A 203 -14.53 1.05 20.81
CA ARG A 203 -15.87 0.57 21.19
C ARG A 203 -16.65 1.62 21.98
N SER A 204 -16.03 2.21 22.99
CA SER A 204 -16.65 3.29 23.78
C SER A 204 -17.00 4.52 22.93
N LYS A 205 -16.11 4.92 22.02
CA LYS A 205 -16.29 6.10 21.16
C LYS A 205 -17.45 5.93 20.17
N PHE A 206 -17.67 4.71 19.68
CA PHE A 206 -18.66 4.41 18.65
C PHE A 206 -19.84 3.56 19.14
N ASN A 207 -20.04 3.47 20.47
CA ASN A 207 -21.14 2.75 21.11
C ASN A 207 -21.24 1.27 20.69
N VAL A 208 -20.08 0.59 20.59
CA VAL A 208 -20.02 -0.87 20.37
C VAL A 208 -19.99 -1.57 21.72
N GLY A 209 -20.98 -2.43 21.99
CA GLY A 209 -21.08 -3.18 23.24
C GLY A 209 -19.94 -4.18 23.43
N SER A 210 -19.67 -4.53 24.71
CA SER A 210 -18.66 -5.53 25.05
C SER A 210 -18.94 -6.92 24.45
N ASP A 211 -20.23 -7.23 24.28
CA ASP A 211 -20.71 -8.54 23.83
C ASP A 211 -20.91 -8.59 22.31
N GLU A 212 -20.81 -7.44 21.62
CA GLU A 212 -20.91 -7.35 20.18
C GLU A 212 -19.58 -7.71 19.52
N LYS A 213 -19.63 -8.46 18.43
CA LYS A 213 -18.46 -8.71 17.57
C LYS A 213 -18.23 -7.51 16.63
N LEU A 214 -16.99 -7.11 16.47
CA LEU A 214 -16.61 -5.97 15.62
C LEU A 214 -15.78 -6.42 14.42
N ILE A 215 -16.38 -6.35 13.24
CA ILE A 215 -15.69 -6.52 11.96
C ILE A 215 -15.09 -5.16 11.53
N LEU A 216 -13.85 -5.16 11.09
CA LEU A 216 -13.13 -3.94 10.68
C LEU A 216 -12.65 -4.03 9.24
N PHE A 217 -12.95 -2.99 8.48
CA PHE A 217 -12.32 -2.69 7.20
C PHE A 217 -11.50 -1.40 7.32
N ILE A 218 -10.25 -1.40 6.85
CA ILE A 218 -9.44 -0.19 6.73
C ILE A 218 -8.91 -0.06 5.31
N GLY A 219 -9.30 1.01 4.61
CA GLY A 219 -8.86 1.29 3.25
C GLY A 219 -9.56 2.49 2.65
N ARG A 220 -9.15 2.92 1.45
CA ARG A 220 -9.87 3.97 0.71
C ARG A 220 -11.29 3.49 0.39
N ILE A 221 -12.28 4.36 0.55
CA ILE A 221 -13.66 4.07 0.16
C ILE A 221 -13.76 4.25 -1.36
N HIS A 222 -13.43 3.18 -2.08
CA HIS A 222 -13.37 3.11 -3.53
C HIS A 222 -13.95 1.78 -4.03
N GLU A 223 -14.56 1.78 -5.20
CA GLU A 223 -15.23 0.60 -5.79
C GLU A 223 -14.35 -0.66 -5.84
N ILE A 224 -13.04 -0.49 -6.07
CA ILE A 224 -12.08 -1.59 -6.13
C ILE A 224 -11.93 -2.37 -4.81
N LYS A 225 -12.35 -1.76 -3.70
CA LYS A 225 -12.22 -2.35 -2.36
C LYS A 225 -13.35 -3.32 -2.01
N GLY A 226 -14.33 -3.49 -2.89
CA GLY A 226 -15.39 -4.48 -2.75
C GLY A 226 -16.34 -4.22 -1.58
N LEU A 227 -16.53 -2.93 -1.21
CA LEU A 227 -17.43 -2.56 -0.11
C LEU A 227 -18.89 -2.89 -0.41
N ASP A 228 -19.29 -2.95 -1.68
CA ASP A 228 -20.57 -3.46 -2.12
C ASP A 228 -20.79 -4.92 -1.67
N LEU A 229 -19.80 -5.78 -1.95
CA LEU A 229 -19.82 -7.18 -1.53
C LEU A 229 -19.84 -7.29 0.00
N LEU A 230 -19.05 -6.47 0.70
CA LEU A 230 -19.01 -6.50 2.17
C LEU A 230 -20.36 -6.13 2.80
N ILE A 231 -21.02 -5.09 2.31
CA ILE A 231 -22.35 -4.69 2.82
C ILE A 231 -23.40 -5.75 2.53
N ASP A 232 -23.43 -6.34 1.33
CA ASP A 232 -24.38 -7.43 1.02
C ASP A 232 -24.15 -8.66 1.91
N THR A 233 -22.89 -9.00 2.14
CA THR A 233 -22.51 -10.11 3.04
C THR A 233 -22.89 -9.82 4.50
N PHE A 234 -22.60 -8.59 4.95
CA PHE A 234 -22.89 -8.18 6.31
C PHE A 234 -24.39 -8.11 6.59
N ASN A 235 -25.18 -7.65 5.62
CA ASN A 235 -26.64 -7.67 5.68
C ASN A 235 -27.18 -9.11 5.90
N ASP A 236 -26.65 -10.07 5.16
CA ASP A 236 -27.03 -11.48 5.34
C ASP A 236 -26.61 -12.02 6.72
N LEU A 237 -25.44 -11.64 7.23
CA LEU A 237 -24.95 -12.04 8.56
C LEU A 237 -25.90 -11.59 9.68
N ILE A 238 -26.42 -10.36 9.60
CA ILE A 238 -27.37 -9.82 10.59
C ILE A 238 -28.70 -10.56 10.52
N HIS A 239 -29.26 -10.74 9.31
CA HIS A 239 -30.62 -11.31 9.15
C HIS A 239 -30.68 -12.81 9.35
N ASN A 240 -29.57 -13.55 9.33
CA ASN A 240 -29.51 -15.01 9.50
C ASN A 240 -29.29 -15.46 10.95
N GLY A 241 -29.71 -14.67 11.93
CA GLY A 241 -29.76 -15.07 13.34
C GLY A 241 -28.73 -14.43 14.28
N ASN A 242 -28.00 -13.43 13.77
CA ASN A 242 -27.05 -12.66 14.58
C ASN A 242 -27.56 -11.22 14.86
N ASP A 243 -28.86 -11.08 15.06
CA ASP A 243 -29.57 -9.82 15.28
C ASP A 243 -28.90 -8.97 16.39
N GLY A 244 -28.27 -7.88 16.00
CA GLY A 244 -27.69 -6.90 16.92
C GLY A 244 -26.37 -7.27 17.58
N SER A 245 -25.85 -8.49 17.35
CA SER A 245 -24.60 -8.95 18.01
C SER A 245 -23.32 -8.66 17.21
N ILE A 246 -23.46 -8.06 16.01
CA ILE A 246 -22.33 -7.78 15.12
C ILE A 246 -22.38 -6.32 14.66
N LYS A 247 -21.22 -5.66 14.70
CA LYS A 247 -21.00 -4.32 14.11
C LYS A 247 -19.94 -4.38 13.02
N LEU A 248 -20.08 -3.53 12.02
CA LEU A 248 -19.10 -3.33 10.95
C LEU A 248 -18.54 -1.92 11.02
N ALA A 249 -17.23 -1.76 11.20
CA ALA A 249 -16.54 -0.48 11.10
C ALA A 249 -15.82 -0.36 9.74
N ILE A 250 -16.12 0.70 9.01
CA ILE A 250 -15.49 1.07 7.73
C ILE A 250 -14.67 2.34 7.96
N VAL A 251 -13.35 2.19 7.88
CA VAL A 251 -12.38 3.23 8.18
C VAL A 251 -11.63 3.62 6.91
N GLY A 252 -11.66 4.89 6.53
CA GLY A 252 -10.84 5.41 5.44
C GLY A 252 -11.38 6.64 4.76
N PRO A 253 -10.55 7.29 3.93
CA PRO A 253 -10.96 8.45 3.17
C PRO A 253 -11.88 8.08 2.00
N ASP A 254 -12.81 8.97 1.69
CA ASP A 254 -13.58 8.87 0.45
C ASP A 254 -12.68 9.03 -0.78
N ASP A 255 -12.81 8.09 -1.69
CA ASP A 255 -12.18 8.10 -3.01
C ASP A 255 -13.22 7.85 -4.12
N GLY A 256 -14.37 8.52 -3.98
CA GLY A 256 -15.46 8.56 -4.95
C GLY A 256 -16.51 7.46 -4.83
N TYR A 257 -16.56 6.73 -3.71
CA TYR A 257 -17.55 5.66 -3.50
C TYR A 257 -18.44 5.85 -2.25
N LEU A 258 -18.18 6.84 -1.41
CA LEU A 258 -18.89 7.03 -0.14
C LEU A 258 -20.40 7.20 -0.32
N SER A 259 -20.84 8.03 -1.28
CA SER A 259 -22.27 8.24 -1.51
C SER A 259 -23.02 6.95 -1.87
N LYS A 260 -22.40 6.08 -2.71
CA LYS A 260 -22.97 4.78 -3.06
C LYS A 260 -22.99 3.82 -1.88
N LEU A 261 -21.96 3.87 -1.05
CA LEU A 261 -21.88 3.08 0.16
C LEU A 261 -23.01 3.46 1.14
N ASP A 262 -23.23 4.75 1.36
CA ASP A 262 -24.30 5.27 2.23
C ASP A 262 -25.68 4.90 1.71
N GLU A 263 -25.91 4.99 0.40
CA GLU A 263 -27.16 4.55 -0.24
C GLU A 263 -27.41 3.06 0.02
N LYS A 264 -26.39 2.23 -0.19
CA LYS A 264 -26.50 0.78 -0.01
C LYS A 264 -26.75 0.38 1.44
N ILE A 265 -26.10 1.04 2.41
CA ILE A 265 -26.35 0.81 3.84
C ILE A 265 -27.83 1.11 4.20
N LYS A 266 -28.39 2.21 3.67
CA LYS A 266 -29.81 2.58 3.85
C LYS A 266 -30.75 1.60 3.17
N GLU A 267 -30.46 1.18 1.94
CA GLU A 267 -31.27 0.18 1.22
C GLU A 267 -31.37 -1.14 2.00
N CYS A 268 -30.31 -1.54 2.69
CA CYS A 268 -30.27 -2.72 3.53
C CYS A 268 -30.92 -2.49 4.93
N SER A 269 -31.20 -1.24 5.33
CA SER A 269 -31.72 -0.88 6.66
C SER A 269 -30.81 -1.35 7.81
N ILE A 270 -29.49 -1.18 7.66
CA ILE A 270 -28.46 -1.61 8.62
C ILE A 270 -27.63 -0.44 9.18
N GLU A 271 -28.15 0.79 9.12
CA GLU A 271 -27.45 1.99 9.58
C GLU A 271 -27.00 1.89 11.03
N ASP A 272 -27.78 1.26 11.88
CA ASP A 272 -27.45 1.08 13.30
C ASP A 272 -26.31 0.08 13.53
N ASN A 273 -25.98 -0.76 12.53
CA ASN A 273 -24.97 -1.80 12.65
C ASN A 273 -23.67 -1.45 11.91
N VAL A 274 -23.65 -0.38 11.07
CA VAL A 274 -22.49 0.01 10.29
C VAL A 274 -21.95 1.38 10.73
N ILE A 275 -20.68 1.42 11.07
CA ILE A 275 -19.96 2.61 11.52
C ILE A 275 -19.03 3.08 10.39
N VAL A 276 -19.30 4.22 9.76
CA VAL A 276 -18.42 4.83 8.78
C VAL A 276 -17.70 6.01 9.42
N THR A 277 -16.41 5.84 9.74
CA THR A 277 -15.67 6.83 10.55
C THR A 277 -15.03 7.95 9.75
N GLY A 278 -14.85 7.77 8.44
CA GLY A 278 -13.85 8.54 7.69
C GLY A 278 -12.41 8.05 8.01
N PRO A 279 -11.37 8.81 7.62
CA PRO A 279 -9.99 8.41 7.84
C PRO A 279 -9.59 8.52 9.32
N LEU A 280 -8.99 7.45 9.86
CA LEU A 280 -8.35 7.44 11.18
C LEU A 280 -6.84 7.31 11.00
N TYR A 281 -6.07 8.00 11.86
CA TYR A 281 -4.60 8.03 11.79
C TYR A 281 -4.00 7.77 13.17
N ASN A 282 -2.75 7.31 13.18
CA ASN A 282 -1.97 7.11 14.42
C ASN A 282 -2.77 6.32 15.48
N GLU A 283 -2.90 6.88 16.69
CA GLU A 283 -3.54 6.23 17.83
C GLU A 283 -4.99 5.81 17.56
N GLU A 284 -5.80 6.66 16.90
CA GLU A 284 -7.20 6.33 16.58
C GLU A 284 -7.33 5.11 15.66
N LYS A 285 -6.38 4.94 14.70
CA LYS A 285 -6.33 3.75 13.85
C LYS A 285 -5.95 2.51 14.68
N HIS A 286 -5.01 2.65 15.59
CA HIS A 286 -4.63 1.56 16.49
C HIS A 286 -5.78 1.17 17.44
N GLU A 287 -6.58 2.14 17.92
CA GLU A 287 -7.79 1.85 18.71
C GLU A 287 -8.76 0.95 17.93
N ALA A 288 -9.03 1.27 16.67
CA ALA A 288 -9.90 0.44 15.83
C ALA A 288 -9.32 -0.98 15.61
N LEU A 289 -8.01 -1.08 15.37
CA LEU A 289 -7.33 -2.36 15.17
C LEU A 289 -7.30 -3.20 16.45
N VAL A 290 -7.09 -2.59 17.62
CA VAL A 290 -7.07 -3.30 18.91
C VAL A 290 -8.46 -3.80 19.28
N ASP A 291 -9.50 -3.04 18.96
CA ASP A 291 -10.87 -3.30 19.38
C ASP A 291 -11.66 -4.23 18.42
N CYS A 292 -11.18 -4.45 17.19
CA CYS A 292 -11.87 -5.37 16.29
C CYS A 292 -11.61 -6.83 16.66
N ASP A 293 -12.56 -7.69 16.28
CA ASP A 293 -12.46 -9.15 16.39
C ASP A 293 -11.95 -9.77 15.10
N LEU A 294 -12.24 -9.14 13.96
CA LEU A 294 -11.91 -9.64 12.64
C LEU A 294 -11.59 -8.48 11.68
N PHE A 295 -10.51 -8.59 10.94
CA PHE A 295 -10.20 -7.68 9.84
C PHE A 295 -10.65 -8.29 8.50
N VAL A 296 -11.40 -7.53 7.68
CA VAL A 296 -11.93 -8.00 6.39
C VAL A 296 -11.45 -7.10 5.26
N MET A 297 -10.92 -7.70 4.17
CA MET A 297 -10.50 -6.98 2.95
C MET A 297 -11.08 -7.68 1.70
N PRO A 298 -12.30 -7.35 1.27
CA PRO A 298 -13.00 -8.01 0.16
C PRO A 298 -12.68 -7.37 -1.20
N SER A 299 -11.43 -6.94 -1.39
CA SER A 299 -11.02 -6.19 -2.58
C SER A 299 -11.19 -6.98 -3.87
N LYS A 300 -11.69 -6.32 -4.92
CA LYS A 300 -11.74 -6.82 -6.31
C LYS A 300 -10.35 -6.91 -6.94
N TYR A 301 -9.39 -6.18 -6.41
CA TYR A 301 -7.97 -6.24 -6.72
C TYR A 301 -7.16 -5.58 -5.60
N GLU A 302 -6.20 -6.30 -5.07
CA GLU A 302 -5.24 -5.81 -4.08
C GLU A 302 -3.88 -6.45 -4.31
N SER A 303 -2.87 -5.66 -4.63
CA SER A 303 -1.52 -6.18 -4.84
C SER A 303 -0.81 -6.55 -3.54
N PHE A 304 -1.03 -5.76 -2.49
CA PHE A 304 -0.47 -6.01 -1.17
C PHE A 304 -1.17 -5.14 -0.12
N THR A 305 -1.85 -5.75 0.84
CA THR A 305 -2.58 -4.99 1.86
C THR A 305 -1.71 -4.62 3.05
N THR A 306 -1.31 -3.35 3.16
CA THR A 306 -0.61 -2.85 4.35
C THR A 306 -1.50 -2.83 5.57
N SER A 307 -2.79 -2.50 5.43
CA SER A 307 -3.74 -2.54 6.55
C SER A 307 -3.98 -3.95 7.09
N GLY A 308 -3.86 -4.98 6.23
CA GLY A 308 -3.85 -6.38 6.69
C GLY A 308 -2.62 -6.69 7.55
N LEU A 309 -1.42 -6.20 7.16
CA LEU A 309 -0.23 -6.34 8.01
C LEU A 309 -0.39 -5.60 9.36
N GLU A 310 -1.01 -4.43 9.35
CA GLU A 310 -1.31 -3.65 10.56
C GLU A 310 -2.26 -4.42 11.50
N ALA A 311 -3.27 -5.08 10.94
CA ALA A 311 -4.18 -5.95 11.70
C ALA A 311 -3.44 -7.16 12.31
N MET A 312 -2.56 -7.81 11.53
CA MET A 312 -1.71 -8.91 12.01
C MET A 312 -0.77 -8.46 13.15
N ALA A 313 -0.21 -7.24 13.08
CA ALA A 313 0.62 -6.69 14.17
C ALA A 313 -0.17 -6.51 15.47
N CYS A 314 -1.47 -6.27 15.37
CA CYS A 314 -2.41 -6.23 16.50
C CYS A 314 -3.00 -7.61 16.84
N SER A 315 -2.44 -8.70 16.33
CA SER A 315 -2.93 -10.08 16.53
C SER A 315 -4.37 -10.30 16.08
N LYS A 316 -4.78 -9.66 14.98
CA LYS A 316 -6.14 -9.84 14.44
C LYS A 316 -6.13 -10.81 13.27
N PRO A 317 -7.09 -11.75 13.23
CA PRO A 317 -7.26 -12.64 12.10
C PRO A 317 -7.75 -11.88 10.88
N LEU A 318 -7.45 -12.40 9.68
CA LEU A 318 -7.84 -11.82 8.42
C LEU A 318 -8.91 -12.65 7.71
N VAL A 319 -9.83 -11.98 7.03
CA VAL A 319 -10.61 -12.56 5.92
C VAL A 319 -10.42 -11.66 4.70
N LEU A 320 -10.01 -12.26 3.58
CA LEU A 320 -9.79 -11.52 2.34
C LEU A 320 -10.24 -12.33 1.12
N THR A 321 -10.52 -11.64 0.03
CA THR A 321 -10.80 -12.32 -1.25
C THR A 321 -9.50 -12.81 -1.90
N LYS A 322 -9.56 -13.87 -2.71
CA LYS A 322 -8.43 -14.37 -3.50
C LYS A 322 -7.89 -13.37 -4.53
N ASN A 323 -8.62 -12.29 -4.78
CA ASN A 323 -8.14 -11.15 -5.56
C ASN A 323 -7.10 -10.29 -4.83
N ASN A 324 -6.85 -10.58 -3.57
CA ASN A 324 -5.72 -10.05 -2.81
C ASN A 324 -4.51 -10.97 -3.03
N HIS A 325 -3.44 -10.44 -3.60
CA HIS A 325 -2.28 -11.22 -4.03
C HIS A 325 -1.43 -11.81 -2.90
N ILE A 326 -1.86 -11.62 -1.64
CA ILE A 326 -1.25 -12.27 -0.47
C ILE A 326 -2.06 -13.48 0.01
N HIS A 327 -3.13 -13.86 -0.69
CA HIS A 327 -4.07 -14.90 -0.26
C HIS A 327 -3.39 -16.24 0.00
N ASP A 328 -2.38 -16.62 -0.78
CA ASP A 328 -1.71 -17.91 -0.68
C ASP A 328 -1.08 -18.17 0.70
N TRP A 329 -0.48 -17.14 1.30
CA TRP A 329 0.15 -17.30 2.62
C TRP A 329 -0.74 -16.87 3.79
N VAL A 330 -1.90 -16.25 3.49
CA VAL A 330 -2.92 -15.91 4.49
C VAL A 330 -3.81 -17.10 4.79
N ASP A 331 -4.27 -17.81 3.73
CA ASP A 331 -5.26 -18.88 3.85
C ASP A 331 -4.78 -20.04 4.73
N GLY A 332 -5.58 -20.36 5.77
CA GLY A 332 -5.28 -21.41 6.74
C GLY A 332 -4.12 -21.13 7.69
N ASN A 333 -3.45 -19.98 7.60
CA ASN A 333 -2.29 -19.62 8.43
C ASN A 333 -2.59 -18.43 9.37
N VAL A 334 -2.97 -17.29 8.81
CA VAL A 334 -3.25 -16.05 9.56
C VAL A 334 -4.68 -15.55 9.35
N GLY A 335 -5.48 -16.31 8.62
CA GLY A 335 -6.83 -15.97 8.24
C GLY A 335 -7.39 -16.93 7.20
N MET A 336 -8.43 -16.49 6.50
CA MET A 336 -9.06 -17.23 5.41
C MET A 336 -9.10 -16.39 4.14
N ALA A 337 -8.84 -17.04 3.00
CA ALA A 337 -9.04 -16.47 1.68
C ALA A 337 -10.30 -17.09 1.03
N CYS A 338 -11.17 -16.26 0.50
CA CYS A 338 -12.44 -16.68 -0.07
C CYS A 338 -12.58 -16.23 -1.54
N GLU A 339 -13.52 -16.83 -2.28
CA GLU A 339 -13.89 -16.36 -3.60
C GLU A 339 -14.58 -14.99 -3.53
N ASP A 340 -14.52 -14.22 -4.63
CA ASP A 340 -15.16 -12.91 -4.75
C ASP A 340 -16.68 -13.06 -4.98
N ASN A 341 -17.36 -13.62 -3.99
CA ASN A 341 -18.80 -13.75 -3.96
C ASN A 341 -19.32 -13.77 -2.52
N LYS A 342 -20.59 -13.46 -2.35
CA LYS A 342 -21.25 -13.24 -1.07
C LYS A 342 -21.24 -14.47 -0.16
N ASP A 343 -21.56 -15.65 -0.70
CA ASP A 343 -21.66 -16.88 0.10
C ASP A 343 -20.29 -17.29 0.65
N SER A 344 -19.25 -17.27 -0.19
CA SER A 344 -17.89 -17.63 0.21
C SER A 344 -17.31 -16.63 1.23
N LEU A 345 -17.59 -15.33 1.07
CA LEU A 345 -17.16 -14.32 2.04
C LEU A 345 -17.90 -14.46 3.36
N ARG A 346 -19.21 -14.74 3.34
CA ARG A 346 -20.01 -14.98 4.55
C ARG A 346 -19.49 -16.18 5.32
N GLU A 347 -19.32 -17.33 4.67
CA GLU A 347 -18.80 -18.55 5.30
C GLU A 347 -17.42 -18.34 5.95
N ALA A 348 -16.52 -17.60 5.27
CA ALA A 348 -15.20 -17.29 5.82
C ALA A 348 -15.30 -16.38 7.06
N ILE A 349 -16.15 -15.34 7.01
CA ILE A 349 -16.38 -14.44 8.14
C ILE A 349 -16.97 -15.21 9.32
N GLU A 350 -18.06 -15.96 9.13
CA GLU A 350 -18.71 -16.74 10.18
C GLU A 350 -17.72 -17.69 10.86
N LYS A 351 -16.97 -18.43 10.07
CA LYS A 351 -16.00 -19.41 10.58
C LYS A 351 -14.92 -18.78 11.44
N VAL A 352 -14.36 -17.64 11.04
CA VAL A 352 -13.30 -16.98 11.80
C VAL A 352 -13.86 -16.21 12.99
N LEU A 353 -15.01 -15.53 12.83
CA LEU A 353 -15.58 -14.64 13.84
C LEU A 353 -16.14 -15.41 15.05
N PHE A 354 -16.69 -16.62 14.84
CA PHE A 354 -17.36 -17.42 15.88
C PHE A 354 -16.54 -18.61 16.38
N ASP A 355 -15.41 -18.95 15.76
CA ASP A 355 -14.45 -19.92 16.31
C ASP A 355 -13.30 -19.17 17.02
N GLU A 356 -13.47 -18.94 18.32
CA GLU A 356 -12.49 -18.19 19.12
C GLU A 356 -11.08 -18.81 19.08
N LYS A 357 -10.98 -20.15 19.08
CA LYS A 357 -9.69 -20.84 19.04
C LYS A 357 -9.00 -20.63 17.70
N LEU A 358 -9.74 -20.70 16.60
CA LEU A 358 -9.22 -20.46 15.25
C LEU A 358 -8.80 -19.00 15.12
N SER A 359 -9.65 -18.07 15.55
CA SER A 359 -9.40 -16.63 15.56
C SER A 359 -8.11 -16.28 16.31
N GLN A 360 -7.96 -16.79 17.53
CA GLN A 360 -6.74 -16.60 18.33
C GLN A 360 -5.52 -17.17 17.64
N THR A 361 -5.60 -18.40 17.12
CA THR A 361 -4.47 -19.04 16.42
C THR A 361 -4.03 -18.22 15.22
N PHE A 362 -4.96 -17.73 14.40
CA PHE A 362 -4.65 -16.87 13.26
C PHE A 362 -4.02 -15.55 13.69
N GLY A 363 -4.53 -14.92 14.74
CA GLY A 363 -3.97 -13.68 15.28
C GLY A 363 -2.52 -13.83 15.77
N GLU A 364 -2.25 -14.90 16.53
CA GLU A 364 -0.90 -15.22 17.04
C GLU A 364 0.07 -15.51 15.89
N ASN A 365 -0.33 -16.31 14.92
CA ASN A 365 0.44 -16.60 13.73
C ASN A 365 0.72 -15.31 12.93
N GLY A 366 -0.29 -14.43 12.79
CA GLY A 366 -0.15 -13.14 12.13
C GLY A 366 0.94 -12.28 12.78
N LYS A 367 0.86 -12.10 14.08
CA LYS A 367 1.87 -11.33 14.84
C LYS A 367 3.28 -11.93 14.71
N LYS A 368 3.38 -13.26 14.78
CA LYS A 368 4.67 -13.96 14.59
C LYS A 368 5.23 -13.68 13.18
N LEU A 369 4.40 -13.81 12.15
CA LEU A 369 4.80 -13.60 10.76
C LEU A 369 5.28 -12.16 10.50
N ILE A 370 4.63 -11.16 11.11
CA ILE A 370 5.06 -9.76 11.07
C ILE A 370 6.45 -9.60 11.67
N ASN A 371 6.69 -10.14 12.86
CA ASN A 371 7.98 -10.02 13.52
C ASN A 371 9.11 -10.72 12.74
N GLU A 372 8.82 -11.83 12.11
CA GLU A 372 9.83 -12.67 11.44
C GLU A 372 10.10 -12.28 9.98
N LYS A 373 9.11 -11.66 9.27
CA LYS A 373 9.23 -11.46 7.81
C LYS A 373 8.77 -10.09 7.32
N TYR A 374 7.65 -9.55 7.83
CA TYR A 374 6.98 -8.40 7.21
C TYR A 374 7.17 -7.11 8.01
N ASN A 375 8.38 -6.84 8.46
CA ASN A 375 8.76 -5.57 9.06
C ASN A 375 9.87 -4.88 8.26
N TRP A 376 9.92 -3.57 8.33
CA TRP A 376 10.83 -2.79 7.52
C TRP A 376 12.32 -3.01 7.85
N ASP A 377 12.68 -3.48 9.02
CA ASP A 377 14.09 -3.75 9.36
C ASP A 377 14.61 -4.98 8.61
N ILE A 378 13.81 -6.05 8.57
CA ILE A 378 14.13 -7.27 7.82
C ILE A 378 14.11 -7.00 6.32
N ILE A 379 13.05 -6.35 5.83
CA ILE A 379 12.90 -6.06 4.39
C ILE A 379 13.99 -5.11 3.91
N ASN A 380 14.33 -4.08 4.70
CA ASN A 380 15.41 -3.18 4.34
C ASN A 380 16.77 -3.88 4.30
N LYS A 381 17.02 -4.82 5.22
CA LYS A 381 18.23 -5.65 5.17
C LYS A 381 18.30 -6.46 3.89
N GLN A 382 17.21 -7.12 3.48
CA GLN A 382 17.10 -7.84 2.21
C GLN A 382 17.38 -6.90 1.02
N ILE A 383 16.76 -5.73 0.98
CA ILE A 383 16.97 -4.73 -0.08
C ILE A 383 18.46 -4.34 -0.18
N LEU A 384 19.10 -4.05 0.95
CA LEU A 384 20.50 -3.64 0.99
C LEU A 384 21.45 -4.77 0.57
N GLU A 385 21.12 -6.03 0.87
CA GLU A 385 21.88 -7.20 0.40
C GLU A 385 21.77 -7.33 -1.12
N ILE A 386 20.58 -7.18 -1.69
CA ILE A 386 20.40 -7.19 -3.14
C ILE A 386 21.17 -6.04 -3.81
N TYR A 387 21.17 -4.84 -3.22
CA TYR A 387 21.94 -3.72 -3.78
C TYR A 387 23.43 -4.03 -3.89
N LYS A 388 24.02 -4.71 -2.90
CA LYS A 388 25.45 -5.07 -2.91
C LYS A 388 25.85 -5.98 -4.07
N ASN A 389 24.91 -6.71 -4.66
CA ASN A 389 25.19 -7.56 -5.82
C ASN A 389 25.46 -6.76 -7.11
N PHE A 390 25.14 -5.46 -7.11
CA PHE A 390 25.23 -4.62 -8.31
C PHE A 390 26.27 -3.49 -8.21
N ILE A 391 26.89 -3.29 -7.03
CA ILE A 391 27.82 -2.18 -6.74
C ILE A 391 29.28 -2.66 -6.77
#